data_075e16f7622e25ae6fd60b39ff1eb01d
#
_entry.id   075e16f7622e25ae6fd60b39ff1eb01d
#
_cell.length_a   1.000
_cell.length_b   1.000
_cell.length_c   1.000
_cell.angle_alpha   90.00
_cell.angle_beta   90.00
_cell.angle_gamma   90.00
#
_symmetry.space_group_name_H-M   'P 1'
#
loop_
_entity.id
_entity.type
_entity.pdbx_description
1 polymer ?
#
loop_
_entity_poly.entity_id
_entity_poly.type
_entity_poly.pdbx_seq_one_letter_code
_entity_poly.pdbx_strand_id
1 'polypeptide(L)'
;MQYQKGTLEVRLNSHIKDYDFHRLYEKDKVCSMAAAICDALNLEMLLTDRKGKTVYLCGNMAENPDVDKNAGIKIRVYDRTIAHLYVDYTNSSVEEKKAEAIVQNFADMLVSLGNELYFHKEAGMYIDDHHKSKTVQSDKEDALTGVMSQSYFEHRMQIIDRSEVVPVAAIVFNINDWKVANDNF
;
A
#
# COMPACT_ATOMS: atom_id res chain seq x y z
N MET A 1 28.03 -10.24 -16.93
CA MET A 1 27.53 -9.78 -15.63
C MET A 1 26.24 -10.52 -15.33
N GLN A 2 26.28 -11.53 -14.47
CA GLN A 2 25.06 -12.22 -14.02
C GLN A 2 24.36 -11.30 -13.00
N TYR A 3 23.26 -10.69 -13.40
CA TYR A 3 22.33 -10.10 -12.46
C TYR A 3 21.74 -11.22 -11.61
N GLN A 4 22.21 -11.38 -10.38
CA GLN A 4 21.47 -12.12 -9.37
C GLN A 4 20.14 -11.37 -9.19
N LYS A 5 19.05 -11.99 -9.66
CA LYS A 5 17.70 -11.49 -9.42
C LYS A 5 17.51 -11.49 -7.91
N GLY A 6 17.47 -10.30 -7.31
CA GLY A 6 17.25 -10.14 -5.88
C GLY A 6 15.93 -10.78 -5.47
N THR A 7 15.87 -11.24 -4.24
CA THR A 7 14.62 -11.67 -3.61
C THR A 7 13.62 -10.52 -3.55
N LEU A 8 12.34 -10.81 -3.38
CA LEU A 8 11.30 -9.78 -3.17
C LEU A 8 11.69 -8.81 -2.04
N GLU A 9 12.30 -9.33 -0.98
CA GLU A 9 12.79 -8.53 0.15
C GLU A 9 13.84 -7.48 -0.26
N VAL A 10 14.80 -7.87 -1.09
CA VAL A 10 15.81 -6.92 -1.63
C VAL A 10 15.13 -5.86 -2.48
N ARG A 11 14.12 -6.24 -3.26
CA ARG A 11 13.33 -5.31 -4.06
C ARG A 11 12.58 -4.32 -3.17
N LEU A 12 11.86 -4.80 -2.16
CA LEU A 12 11.13 -3.97 -1.21
C LEU A 12 12.05 -2.94 -0.53
N ASN A 13 13.23 -3.34 -0.10
CA ASN A 13 14.18 -2.45 0.56
C ASN A 13 14.81 -1.43 -0.42
N SER A 14 14.97 -1.78 -1.68
CA SER A 14 15.63 -0.90 -2.67
C SER A 14 14.69 0.08 -3.36
N HIS A 15 13.44 -0.32 -3.65
CA HIS A 15 12.50 0.45 -4.46
C HIS A 15 11.67 1.45 -3.66
N ILE A 16 11.65 1.35 -2.33
CA ILE A 16 10.90 2.32 -1.50
C ILE A 16 11.33 3.77 -1.75
N LYS A 17 12.56 4.00 -2.19
CA LYS A 17 13.07 5.33 -2.54
C LYS A 17 12.31 6.01 -3.68
N ASP A 18 11.67 5.23 -4.56
CA ASP A 18 10.96 5.70 -5.73
C ASP A 18 9.49 6.03 -5.43
N TYR A 19 9.08 5.83 -4.17
CA TYR A 19 7.73 6.11 -3.71
C TYR A 19 7.65 7.40 -2.91
N ASP A 20 6.57 8.11 -3.11
CA ASP A 20 6.15 9.29 -2.35
C ASP A 20 4.69 9.16 -1.92
N PHE A 21 4.17 10.18 -1.23
CA PHE A 21 2.81 10.19 -0.73
C PHE A 21 1.78 9.93 -1.85
N HIS A 22 1.89 10.66 -2.97
CA HIS A 22 0.92 10.60 -4.06
C HIS A 22 0.95 9.28 -4.84
N ARG A 23 2.08 8.60 -4.82
CA ARG A 23 2.22 7.30 -5.46
C ARG A 23 1.64 6.16 -4.62
N LEU A 24 1.59 6.35 -3.30
CA LEU A 24 1.07 5.34 -2.36
C LEU A 24 -0.41 5.55 -2.06
N TYR A 25 -0.80 6.77 -1.71
CA TYR A 25 -2.13 7.06 -1.18
C TYR A 25 -3.03 7.76 -2.19
N GLU A 26 -4.32 7.49 -2.08
CA GLU A 26 -5.36 8.30 -2.72
C GLU A 26 -5.55 9.59 -1.90
N LYS A 27 -5.01 10.70 -2.40
CA LYS A 27 -4.99 11.98 -1.69
C LYS A 27 -6.35 12.37 -1.13
N ASP A 28 -7.41 12.29 -1.95
CA ASP A 28 -8.75 12.76 -1.57
C ASP A 28 -9.33 11.95 -0.40
N LYS A 29 -9.07 10.65 -0.35
CA LYS A 29 -9.49 9.80 0.78
C LYS A 29 -8.76 10.18 2.06
N VAL A 30 -7.44 10.36 2.01
CA VAL A 30 -6.66 10.77 3.19
C VAL A 30 -7.08 12.17 3.65
N CYS A 31 -7.26 13.12 2.73
CA CYS A 31 -7.73 14.47 3.07
C CYS A 31 -9.13 14.46 3.70
N SER A 32 -10.06 13.64 3.20
CA SER A 32 -11.40 13.51 3.77
C SER A 32 -11.36 12.95 5.19
N MET A 33 -10.50 11.97 5.47
CA MET A 33 -10.32 11.43 6.82
C MET A 33 -9.70 12.46 7.77
N ALA A 34 -8.66 13.17 7.31
CA ALA A 34 -8.04 14.24 8.08
C ALA A 34 -9.05 15.36 8.41
N ALA A 35 -9.88 15.77 7.43
CA ALA A 35 -10.94 16.75 7.64
C ALA A 35 -11.94 16.31 8.71
N ALA A 36 -12.42 15.07 8.64
CA ALA A 36 -13.35 14.52 9.61
C ALA A 36 -12.77 14.52 11.04
N ILE A 37 -11.47 14.25 11.19
CA ILE A 37 -10.78 14.31 12.50
C ILE A 37 -10.68 15.75 12.98
N CYS A 38 -10.28 16.69 12.10
CA CYS A 38 -10.19 18.11 12.45
C CYS A 38 -11.54 18.67 12.89
N ASP A 39 -12.61 18.38 12.15
CA ASP A 39 -13.97 18.83 12.45
C ASP A 39 -14.49 18.22 13.76
N ALA A 40 -14.29 16.92 13.98
CA ALA A 40 -14.77 16.23 15.18
C ALA A 40 -14.06 16.68 16.46
N LEU A 41 -12.79 17.02 16.37
CA LEU A 41 -11.94 17.34 17.53
C LEU A 41 -11.63 18.84 17.65
N ASN A 42 -12.04 19.65 16.67
CA ASN A 42 -11.70 21.07 16.55
C ASN A 42 -10.18 21.31 16.62
N LEU A 43 -9.44 20.61 15.73
CA LEU A 43 -7.99 20.68 15.63
C LEU A 43 -7.55 21.44 14.39
N GLU A 44 -6.35 22.01 14.46
CA GLU A 44 -5.63 22.46 13.28
C GLU A 44 -4.62 21.39 12.85
N MET A 45 -4.54 21.10 11.56
CA MET A 45 -3.70 20.00 11.04
C MET A 45 -3.03 20.39 9.74
N LEU A 46 -1.75 20.07 9.62
CA LEU A 46 -0.97 20.16 8.40
C LEU A 46 -0.36 18.79 8.09
N LEU A 47 -0.70 18.23 6.95
CA LEU A 47 -0.06 17.05 6.38
C LEU A 47 0.81 17.48 5.19
N THR A 48 2.09 17.16 5.23
CA THR A 48 3.02 17.44 4.14
C THR A 48 3.58 16.14 3.56
N ASP A 49 3.97 16.19 2.29
CA ASP A 49 4.80 15.14 1.72
C ASP A 49 6.23 15.18 2.33
N ARG A 50 7.05 14.23 1.93
CA ARG A 50 8.45 14.14 2.38
C ARG A 50 9.28 15.38 2.06
N LYS A 51 8.91 16.14 1.02
CA LYS A 51 9.61 17.36 0.58
C LYS A 51 9.11 18.62 1.27
N GLY A 52 8.12 18.48 2.15
CA GLY A 52 7.47 19.61 2.83
C GLY A 52 6.35 20.27 2.03
N LYS A 53 5.96 19.68 0.87
CA LYS A 53 4.84 20.21 0.10
C LYS A 53 3.52 19.82 0.78
N THR A 54 2.64 20.79 0.95
CA THR A 54 1.33 20.62 1.58
C THR A 54 0.46 19.61 0.80
N VAL A 55 -0.02 18.61 1.51
CA VAL A 55 -1.00 17.63 1.04
C VAL A 55 -2.39 18.01 1.54
N TYR A 56 -2.49 18.36 2.82
CA TYR A 56 -3.72 18.78 3.49
C TYR A 56 -3.40 19.87 4.52
N LEU A 57 -4.27 20.86 4.62
CA LEU A 57 -4.19 21.93 5.61
C LEU A 57 -5.59 22.23 6.15
N CYS A 58 -5.73 22.27 7.47
CA CYS A 58 -6.90 22.74 8.18
C CYS A 58 -6.48 23.74 9.25
N GLY A 59 -7.17 24.88 9.31
CA GLY A 59 -6.88 25.95 10.26
C GLY A 59 -5.82 26.94 9.75
N ASN A 60 -5.17 27.64 10.69
CA ASN A 60 -4.23 28.73 10.41
C ASN A 60 -2.76 28.30 10.47
N MET A 61 -2.48 27.01 10.48
CA MET A 61 -1.09 26.52 10.45
C MET A 61 -0.38 27.05 9.21
N ALA A 62 0.81 27.62 9.38
CA ALA A 62 1.58 28.17 8.27
C ALA A 62 1.90 27.07 7.24
N GLU A 63 1.72 27.36 5.94
CA GLU A 63 1.99 26.42 4.84
C GLU A 63 3.46 25.95 4.78
N ASN A 64 4.37 26.74 5.32
CA ASN A 64 5.77 26.38 5.58
C ASN A 64 6.05 26.70 7.04
N PRO A 65 5.72 25.84 7.98
CA PRO A 65 6.25 26.03 9.30
C PRO A 65 7.76 25.92 9.16
N ASP A 66 8.49 26.89 9.74
CA ASP A 66 9.89 26.71 10.15
C ASP A 66 9.89 25.65 11.27
N VAL A 67 9.30 24.52 10.91
CA VAL A 67 8.99 23.43 11.82
C VAL A 67 10.32 22.77 12.04
N ASP A 68 10.76 22.86 13.26
CA ASP A 68 11.71 21.89 13.76
C ASP A 68 11.32 20.52 13.21
N LYS A 69 12.09 20.04 12.23
CA LYS A 69 11.82 18.79 11.48
C LYS A 69 11.61 17.59 12.40
N ASN A 70 11.74 17.77 13.71
CA ASN A 70 11.55 16.81 14.77
C ASN A 70 10.17 16.89 15.45
N ALA A 71 9.40 17.96 15.27
CA ALA A 71 8.14 18.17 15.99
C ALA A 71 6.91 17.45 15.36
N GLY A 72 7.00 16.99 14.11
CA GLY A 72 5.90 16.30 13.43
C GLY A 72 5.93 14.78 13.58
N ILE A 73 4.75 14.17 13.56
CA ILE A 73 4.58 12.71 13.46
C ILE A 73 5.04 12.27 12.07
N LYS A 74 6.01 11.36 12.02
CA LYS A 74 6.57 10.87 10.76
C LYS A 74 5.79 9.64 10.27
N ILE A 75 5.19 9.75 9.10
CA ILE A 75 4.55 8.61 8.42
C ILE A 75 5.64 7.85 7.66
N ARG A 76 5.99 6.66 8.15
CA ARG A 76 7.06 5.83 7.59
C ARG A 76 6.50 4.59 6.93
N VAL A 77 6.99 4.31 5.73
CA VAL A 77 6.69 3.07 4.99
C VAL A 77 8.02 2.38 4.71
N TYR A 78 8.20 1.14 5.15
CA TYR A 78 9.48 0.42 5.07
C TYR A 78 10.67 1.30 5.50
N ASP A 79 10.57 1.86 6.71
CA ASP A 79 11.57 2.75 7.34
C ASP A 79 11.85 4.07 6.61
N ARG A 80 11.18 4.35 5.49
CA ARG A 80 11.30 5.61 4.78
C ARG A 80 10.18 6.57 5.14
N THR A 81 10.52 7.77 5.55
CA THR A 81 9.55 8.83 5.76
C THR A 81 8.92 9.25 4.42
N ILE A 82 7.60 9.13 4.32
CA ILE A 82 6.79 9.48 3.13
C ILE A 82 6.06 10.80 3.34
N ALA A 83 5.65 11.08 4.58
CA ALA A 83 4.92 12.29 4.94
C ALA A 83 5.21 12.70 6.38
N HIS A 84 4.83 13.94 6.73
CA HIS A 84 4.87 14.49 8.08
C HIS A 84 3.49 15.04 8.43
N LEU A 85 3.05 14.76 9.64
CA LEU A 85 1.78 15.21 10.19
C LEU A 85 2.07 16.14 11.36
N TYR A 86 1.57 17.37 11.30
CA TYR A 86 1.69 18.38 12.34
C TYR A 86 0.28 18.73 12.82
N VAL A 87 0.10 18.89 14.13
CA VAL A 87 -1.21 19.15 14.72
C VAL A 87 -1.06 20.17 15.84
N ASP A 88 -1.96 21.14 15.85
CA ASP A 88 -2.16 22.06 16.97
C ASP A 88 -3.41 21.65 17.74
N TYR A 89 -3.23 21.36 19.01
CA TYR A 89 -4.25 20.91 19.95
C TYR A 89 -4.87 22.04 20.77
N THR A 90 -4.42 23.28 20.59
CA THR A 90 -4.77 24.43 21.44
C THR A 90 -6.28 24.64 21.55
N ASN A 91 -7.02 24.42 20.46
CA ASN A 91 -8.47 24.60 20.37
C ASN A 91 -9.25 23.29 20.46
N SER A 92 -8.62 22.20 20.90
CA SER A 92 -9.27 20.89 20.94
C SER A 92 -10.54 20.87 21.74
N SER A 93 -11.59 20.25 21.18
CA SER A 93 -12.89 20.04 21.87
C SER A 93 -12.83 18.93 22.93
N VAL A 94 -11.76 18.17 22.98
CA VAL A 94 -11.54 17.08 23.94
C VAL A 94 -10.21 17.27 24.66
N GLU A 95 -10.01 16.49 25.72
CA GLU A 95 -8.74 16.45 26.47
C GLU A 95 -7.57 16.15 25.52
N GLU A 96 -6.49 16.92 25.60
CA GLU A 96 -5.32 16.85 24.72
C GLU A 96 -4.79 15.42 24.52
N LYS A 97 -4.63 14.67 25.61
CA LYS A 97 -4.18 13.27 25.55
C LYS A 97 -5.08 12.36 24.72
N LYS A 98 -6.39 12.63 24.72
CA LYS A 98 -7.34 11.86 23.90
C LYS A 98 -7.25 12.28 22.43
N ALA A 99 -7.09 13.56 22.17
CA ALA A 99 -6.85 14.07 20.84
C ALA A 99 -5.55 13.53 20.25
N GLU A 100 -4.46 13.57 21.01
CA GLU A 100 -3.17 12.97 20.63
C GLU A 100 -3.31 11.48 20.28
N ALA A 101 -4.01 10.70 21.11
CA ALA A 101 -4.23 9.27 20.85
C ALA A 101 -4.99 9.01 19.55
N ILE A 102 -5.99 9.83 19.22
CA ILE A 102 -6.77 9.70 17.97
C ILE A 102 -5.89 10.07 16.76
N VAL A 103 -5.12 11.15 16.87
CA VAL A 103 -4.20 11.57 15.82
C VAL A 103 -3.09 10.54 15.61
N GLN A 104 -2.55 9.96 16.70
CA GLN A 104 -1.54 8.89 16.61
C GLN A 104 -2.13 7.65 15.92
N ASN A 105 -3.35 7.24 16.27
CA ASN A 105 -4.03 6.12 15.59
C ASN A 105 -4.23 6.39 14.10
N PHE A 106 -4.56 7.63 13.72
CA PHE A 106 -4.64 8.02 12.31
C PHE A 106 -3.29 7.91 11.60
N ALA A 107 -2.21 8.36 12.24
CA ALA A 107 -0.86 8.23 11.72
C ALA A 107 -0.46 6.76 11.56
N ASP A 108 -0.71 5.93 12.57
CA ASP A 108 -0.41 4.49 12.55
C ASP A 108 -1.21 3.75 11.48
N MET A 109 -2.46 4.14 11.28
CA MET A 109 -3.29 3.62 10.18
C MET A 109 -2.69 3.98 8.82
N LEU A 110 -2.20 5.21 8.62
CA LEU A 110 -1.52 5.60 7.39
C LEU A 110 -0.24 4.79 7.18
N VAL A 111 0.54 4.54 8.24
CA VAL A 111 1.74 3.69 8.17
C VAL A 111 1.38 2.26 7.74
N SER A 112 0.38 1.66 8.37
CA SER A 112 -0.06 0.29 8.06
C SER A 112 -0.57 0.19 6.63
N LEU A 113 -1.46 1.09 6.22
CA LEU A 113 -2.00 1.15 4.86
C LEU A 113 -0.89 1.38 3.82
N GLY A 114 0.07 2.27 4.13
CA GLY A 114 1.20 2.54 3.24
C GLY A 114 2.09 1.33 3.03
N ASN A 115 2.39 0.57 4.09
CA ASN A 115 3.16 -0.66 4.01
C ASN A 115 2.44 -1.72 3.15
N GLU A 116 1.14 -1.87 3.34
CA GLU A 116 0.32 -2.83 2.60
C GLU A 116 0.24 -2.46 1.11
N LEU A 117 -0.08 -1.20 0.80
CA LEU A 117 -0.16 -0.71 -0.58
C LEU A 117 1.19 -0.83 -1.30
N TYR A 118 2.29 -0.49 -0.62
CA TYR A 118 3.63 -0.63 -1.16
C TYR A 118 3.97 -2.09 -1.46
N PHE A 119 3.73 -2.97 -0.48
CA PHE A 119 3.97 -4.40 -0.63
C PHE A 119 3.21 -4.97 -1.83
N HIS A 120 1.92 -4.69 -1.94
CA HIS A 120 1.10 -5.20 -3.06
C HIS A 120 1.58 -4.70 -4.42
N LYS A 121 1.97 -3.43 -4.52
CA LYS A 121 2.51 -2.89 -5.77
C LYS A 121 3.82 -3.55 -6.17
N GLU A 122 4.77 -3.67 -5.25
CA GLU A 122 6.07 -4.27 -5.54
C GLU A 122 6.01 -5.78 -5.75
N ALA A 123 5.18 -6.48 -4.99
CA ALA A 123 4.96 -7.92 -5.20
C ALA A 123 4.34 -8.19 -6.58
N GLY A 124 3.36 -7.40 -7.00
CA GLY A 124 2.79 -7.50 -8.34
C GLY A 124 3.82 -7.31 -9.44
N MET A 125 4.63 -6.23 -9.34
CA MET A 125 5.70 -5.98 -10.32
C MET A 125 6.79 -7.05 -10.30
N TYR A 126 7.15 -7.55 -9.11
CA TYR A 126 8.13 -8.63 -8.97
C TYR A 126 7.68 -9.91 -9.70
N ILE A 127 6.39 -10.24 -9.58
CA ILE A 127 5.79 -11.38 -10.30
C ILE A 127 5.88 -11.16 -11.80
N ASP A 128 5.45 -9.98 -12.27
CA ASP A 128 5.45 -9.65 -13.70
C ASP A 128 6.86 -9.67 -14.29
N ASP A 129 7.87 -9.17 -13.58
CA ASP A 129 9.26 -9.21 -14.02
C ASP A 129 9.82 -10.64 -14.07
N HIS A 130 9.44 -11.49 -13.12
CA HIS A 130 9.83 -12.90 -13.12
C HIS A 130 9.19 -13.68 -14.27
N HIS A 131 7.95 -13.34 -14.62
CA HIS A 131 7.27 -13.94 -15.77
C HIS A 131 7.85 -13.46 -17.11
N LYS A 132 8.17 -12.18 -17.25
CA LYS A 132 8.82 -11.63 -18.46
C LYS A 132 10.21 -12.23 -18.70
N SER A 133 10.91 -12.61 -17.65
CA SER A 133 12.28 -13.15 -17.75
C SER A 133 12.35 -14.64 -18.06
N LYS A 134 11.26 -15.37 -17.86
CA LYS A 134 11.10 -16.73 -18.36
C LYS A 134 10.30 -16.60 -19.67
N THR A 135 11.00 -16.22 -20.72
CA THR A 135 10.49 -16.19 -22.11
C THR A 135 9.37 -17.19 -22.32
N VAL A 136 8.13 -16.82 -22.10
CA VAL A 136 6.99 -17.37 -22.84
C VAL A 136 5.74 -16.61 -22.40
N GLN A 137 5.21 -15.79 -23.27
CA GLN A 137 3.91 -15.19 -23.19
C GLN A 137 2.78 -16.24 -23.20
N SER A 138 3.17 -17.51 -23.46
CA SER A 138 2.28 -18.69 -23.48
C SER A 138 2.00 -19.31 -22.11
N ASP A 139 2.76 -18.96 -21.06
CA ASP A 139 2.66 -19.67 -19.78
C ASP A 139 1.71 -19.03 -18.76
N LYS A 140 1.20 -17.83 -19.02
CA LYS A 140 0.25 -17.17 -18.11
C LYS A 140 -1.18 -17.65 -18.33
N GLU A 141 -1.53 -17.88 -19.56
CA GLU A 141 -2.87 -18.25 -19.99
C GLU A 141 -2.84 -19.58 -20.69
N ASP A 142 -3.84 -20.40 -20.45
CA ASP A 142 -4.08 -21.61 -21.20
C ASP A 142 -4.51 -21.23 -22.62
N ALA A 143 -3.79 -21.71 -23.61
CA ALA A 143 -3.96 -21.32 -25.00
C ALA A 143 -5.34 -21.66 -25.57
N LEU A 144 -6.04 -22.63 -24.98
CA LEU A 144 -7.35 -23.08 -25.45
C LEU A 144 -8.47 -22.25 -24.81
N THR A 145 -8.35 -21.97 -23.51
CA THR A 145 -9.44 -21.40 -22.70
C THR A 145 -9.26 -19.91 -22.40
N GLY A 146 -8.03 -19.37 -22.53
CA GLY A 146 -7.68 -18.01 -22.18
C GLY A 146 -7.71 -17.73 -20.66
N VAL A 147 -7.92 -18.75 -19.83
CA VAL A 147 -7.83 -18.61 -18.36
C VAL A 147 -6.39 -18.78 -17.89
N MET A 148 -6.12 -18.39 -16.64
CA MET A 148 -4.79 -18.55 -16.07
C MET A 148 -4.33 -20.00 -16.13
N SER A 149 -3.08 -20.21 -16.59
CA SER A 149 -2.47 -21.53 -16.56
C SER A 149 -2.29 -22.04 -15.14
N GLN A 150 -2.22 -23.36 -14.96
CA GLN A 150 -1.99 -23.99 -13.68
C GLN A 150 -0.71 -23.47 -13.02
N SER A 151 0.39 -23.37 -13.76
CA SER A 151 1.68 -22.88 -13.25
C SER A 151 1.61 -21.43 -12.73
N TYR A 152 0.87 -20.59 -13.43
CA TYR A 152 0.66 -19.20 -13.01
C TYR A 152 -0.24 -19.12 -11.77
N PHE A 153 -1.30 -19.93 -11.71
CA PHE A 153 -2.17 -20.01 -10.54
C PHE A 153 -1.40 -20.48 -9.28
N GLU A 154 -0.63 -21.57 -9.39
CA GLU A 154 0.17 -22.09 -8.27
C GLU A 154 1.17 -21.05 -7.75
N HIS A 155 1.79 -20.32 -8.65
CA HIS A 155 2.70 -19.23 -8.28
C HIS A 155 1.98 -18.09 -7.55
N ARG A 156 0.79 -17.69 -8.02
CA ARG A 156 -0.04 -16.67 -7.36
C ARG A 156 -0.47 -17.11 -5.97
N MET A 157 -0.85 -18.37 -5.80
CA MET A 157 -1.24 -18.92 -4.50
C MET A 157 -0.09 -18.88 -3.49
N GLN A 158 1.13 -19.23 -3.92
CA GLN A 158 2.31 -19.14 -3.04
C GLN A 158 2.58 -17.72 -2.53
N ILE A 159 2.26 -16.70 -3.30
CA ILE A 159 2.45 -15.30 -2.90
C ILE A 159 1.36 -14.88 -1.92
N ILE A 160 0.12 -15.25 -2.18
CA ILE A 160 -1.01 -14.97 -1.28
C ILE A 160 -0.75 -15.64 0.08
N ASP A 161 -0.30 -16.89 0.07
CA ASP A 161 0.00 -17.66 1.27
C ASP A 161 1.11 -17.03 2.12
N ARG A 162 2.13 -16.46 1.46
CA ARG A 162 3.24 -15.77 2.14
C ARG A 162 2.92 -14.36 2.60
N SER A 163 1.89 -13.73 2.04
CA SER A 163 1.57 -12.33 2.32
C SER A 163 0.76 -12.11 3.60
N GLU A 164 0.33 -13.20 4.27
CA GLU A 164 -0.57 -13.15 5.44
C GLU A 164 -1.86 -12.34 5.21
N VAL A 165 -2.20 -12.07 3.95
CA VAL A 165 -3.42 -11.36 3.59
C VAL A 165 -4.60 -12.29 3.74
N VAL A 166 -5.44 -12.04 4.69
CA VAL A 166 -6.65 -12.81 4.98
C VAL A 166 -7.88 -11.92 4.97
N PRO A 167 -9.04 -12.46 4.64
CA PRO A 167 -9.36 -13.84 4.24
C PRO A 167 -9.23 -14.05 2.73
N VAL A 168 -8.78 -15.23 2.30
CA VAL A 168 -8.81 -15.68 0.91
C VAL A 168 -9.81 -16.83 0.80
N ALA A 169 -10.72 -16.77 -0.17
CA ALA A 169 -11.61 -17.87 -0.51
C ALA A 169 -11.16 -18.50 -1.84
N ALA A 170 -11.04 -19.82 -1.87
CA ALA A 170 -10.80 -20.59 -3.08
C ALA A 170 -12.02 -21.44 -3.42
N ILE A 171 -12.46 -21.39 -4.67
CA ILE A 171 -13.56 -22.22 -5.18
C ILE A 171 -12.96 -23.13 -6.23
N VAL A 172 -13.15 -24.44 -6.06
CA VAL A 172 -12.68 -25.45 -7.00
C VAL A 172 -13.89 -26.08 -7.68
N PHE A 173 -13.87 -26.08 -9.02
CA PHE A 173 -14.86 -26.76 -9.82
C PHE A 173 -14.22 -27.96 -10.51
N ASN A 174 -14.90 -29.09 -10.52
CA ASN A 174 -14.52 -30.26 -11.28
C ASN A 174 -15.71 -30.66 -12.17
N ILE A 175 -15.43 -30.95 -13.44
CA ILE A 175 -16.44 -31.45 -14.38
C ILE A 175 -16.30 -32.97 -14.41
N ASN A 176 -17.30 -33.64 -13.90
CA ASN A 176 -17.36 -35.10 -13.94
C ASN A 176 -17.48 -35.59 -15.39
N ASP A 177 -16.85 -36.70 -15.68
CA ASP A 177 -16.88 -37.37 -17.00
C ASP A 177 -16.35 -36.50 -18.18
N TRP A 178 -15.54 -35.45 -17.86
CA TRP A 178 -14.95 -34.58 -18.89
C TRP A 178 -14.20 -35.37 -19.97
N LYS A 179 -13.50 -36.44 -19.59
CA LYS A 179 -12.79 -37.29 -20.55
C LYS A 179 -13.75 -37.96 -21.54
N VAL A 180 -14.89 -38.45 -21.05
CA VAL A 180 -15.93 -39.07 -21.90
C VAL A 180 -16.56 -38.06 -22.85
N ALA A 181 -16.78 -36.81 -22.35
CA ALA A 181 -17.27 -35.73 -23.21
C ALA A 181 -16.26 -35.37 -24.31
N ASN A 182 -14.97 -35.23 -23.95
CA ASN A 182 -13.91 -34.81 -24.85
C ASN A 182 -13.56 -35.90 -25.91
N ASP A 183 -13.74 -37.18 -25.56
CA ASP A 183 -13.49 -38.31 -26.50
C ASP A 183 -14.65 -38.54 -27.49
N ASN A 184 -15.82 -37.92 -27.28
CA ASN A 184 -17.02 -38.12 -28.11
C ASN A 184 -17.40 -36.90 -28.98
N PHE A 185 -16.70 -35.75 -28.85
CA PHE A 185 -16.88 -34.53 -29.62
C PHE A 185 -15.54 -34.04 -30.21
#